data_968f7beac9defd926a5102b87ac007ff
#
_entry.id   968f7beac9defd926a5102b87ac007ff
#
_cell.length_a   1.000
_cell.length_b   1.000
_cell.length_c   1.000
_cell.angle_alpha   90.00
_cell.angle_beta   90.00
_cell.angle_gamma   90.00
#
_symmetry.space_group_name_H-M   'P 1'
#
loop_
_entity.id
_entity.type
_entity.pdbx_description
1 polymer ?
#
loop_
_entity_poly.entity_id
_entity_poly.type
_entity_poly.pdbx_seq_one_letter_code
_entity_poly.pdbx_strand_id
1 'polypeptide(L)'
;HNQSRRQRQMCIRDSGEALRAIRPASAAGFFLHIPFPPHQILAAIPRYELLIRGLFHYDIVGFQTNDDVANFRQTVLRDFQGEELPDGRLRAFGRTVTAAAFPIGLDVENIKRFAAGGDADQIRRRLDRRTTAARHVIGVDRLDYSKGIPNRLLAFERFLEMHNEYHRVVTLMQIAPPSRETVEAYADITMELEQVSGRINGRFADFDWTPVRYIHRNMARDTLAALFRGSKAAMITPLRDGLNLVAKDYVAAQDPSDPGVLL
;
A
#
# COMPACT_ATOMS: atom_id res chain seq x y z
N HIS A 1 4.49 17.23 -20.56
CA HIS A 1 3.70 16.84 -19.39
C HIS A 1 2.51 15.90 -19.68
N ASN A 2 2.00 15.85 -20.91
CA ASN A 2 0.86 14.99 -21.27
C ASN A 2 1.26 13.57 -21.72
N GLN A 3 2.53 13.34 -22.08
CA GLN A 3 3.01 12.04 -22.57
C GLN A 3 3.16 10.98 -21.48
N SER A 4 3.62 11.33 -20.27
CA SER A 4 3.85 10.34 -19.20
C SER A 4 2.54 9.81 -18.59
N ARG A 5 1.48 10.63 -18.52
CA ARG A 5 0.14 10.17 -18.11
C ARG A 5 -0.52 9.32 -19.20
N ARG A 6 -0.34 9.65 -20.47
CA ARG A 6 -0.80 8.83 -21.60
C ARG A 6 -0.12 7.46 -21.64
N GLN A 7 1.18 7.38 -21.38
CA GLN A 7 1.91 6.11 -21.41
C GLN A 7 1.43 5.08 -20.37
N ARG A 8 1.01 5.50 -19.15
CA ARG A 8 0.53 4.56 -18.13
C ARG A 8 -0.87 4.00 -18.40
N GLN A 9 -1.79 4.81 -18.93
CA GLN A 9 -3.10 4.33 -19.37
C GLN A 9 -3.01 3.47 -20.62
N MET A 10 -2.05 3.73 -21.49
CA MET A 10 -1.78 2.93 -22.69
C MET A 10 -1.30 1.52 -22.34
N CYS A 11 -0.48 1.30 -21.29
CA CYS A 11 0.06 -0.02 -20.97
C CYS A 11 -1.01 -1.08 -20.66
N ILE A 12 -2.06 -0.75 -19.92
CA ILE A 12 -3.13 -1.72 -19.60
C ILE A 12 -4.00 -1.99 -20.82
N ARG A 13 -4.37 -0.96 -21.54
CA ARG A 13 -5.27 -1.02 -22.70
C ARG A 13 -4.63 -1.67 -23.92
N ASP A 14 -3.41 -1.26 -24.25
CA ASP A 14 -2.81 -1.53 -25.55
C ASP A 14 -1.83 -2.71 -25.51
N SER A 15 -1.26 -3.05 -24.33
CA SER A 15 -0.28 -4.14 -24.21
C SER A 15 -0.87 -5.52 -24.51
N GLY A 16 -2.09 -5.80 -24.06
CA GLY A 16 -2.76 -7.07 -24.31
C GLY A 16 -3.04 -7.29 -25.79
N GLU A 17 -3.55 -6.25 -26.47
CA GLU A 17 -3.82 -6.25 -27.90
C GLU A 17 -2.53 -6.42 -28.71
N ALA A 18 -1.51 -5.62 -28.40
CA ALA A 18 -0.20 -5.69 -29.05
C ALA A 18 0.46 -7.07 -28.86
N LEU A 19 0.38 -7.65 -27.64
CA LEU A 19 0.90 -8.97 -27.38
C LEU A 19 0.21 -10.03 -28.25
N ARG A 20 -1.12 -9.96 -28.38
CA ARG A 20 -1.88 -10.87 -29.22
C ARG A 20 -1.56 -10.72 -30.71
N ALA A 21 -1.28 -9.49 -31.17
CA ALA A 21 -0.88 -9.25 -32.57
C ALA A 21 0.49 -9.90 -32.88
N ILE A 22 1.43 -9.88 -31.92
CA ILE A 22 2.79 -10.40 -32.09
C ILE A 22 2.85 -11.92 -31.83
N ARG A 23 2.12 -12.40 -30.82
CA ARG A 23 2.12 -13.79 -30.35
C ARG A 23 0.71 -14.28 -30.08
N PRO A 24 -0.11 -14.57 -31.10
CA PRO A 24 -1.54 -14.90 -30.93
C PRO A 24 -1.80 -16.20 -30.14
N ALA A 25 -0.89 -17.17 -30.21
CA ALA A 25 -1.03 -18.48 -29.57
C ALA A 25 -0.40 -18.55 -28.15
N SER A 26 0.28 -17.51 -27.69
CA SER A 26 0.89 -17.53 -26.36
C SER A 26 -0.13 -17.25 -25.26
N ALA A 27 -0.12 -18.03 -24.18
CA ALA A 27 -0.90 -17.75 -23.00
C ALA A 27 -0.42 -16.42 -22.37
N ALA A 28 -1.37 -15.55 -22.02
CA ALA A 28 -1.11 -14.24 -21.45
C ALA A 28 -1.97 -13.99 -20.21
N GLY A 29 -1.33 -13.61 -19.09
CA GLY A 29 -2.00 -13.21 -17.87
C GLY A 29 -1.80 -11.73 -17.59
N PHE A 30 -2.80 -11.11 -16.99
CA PHE A 30 -2.73 -9.77 -16.43
C PHE A 30 -3.10 -9.81 -14.95
N PHE A 31 -2.33 -9.14 -14.09
CA PHE A 31 -2.65 -9.04 -12.68
C PHE A 31 -2.90 -7.59 -12.30
N LEU A 32 -4.10 -7.30 -11.77
CA LEU A 32 -4.45 -5.99 -11.25
C LEU A 32 -4.16 -5.91 -9.77
N HIS A 33 -3.13 -5.16 -9.41
CA HIS A 33 -2.70 -5.01 -8.02
C HIS A 33 -3.57 -4.04 -7.21
N ILE A 34 -4.17 -3.04 -7.86
CA ILE A 34 -5.09 -2.09 -7.21
C ILE A 34 -6.49 -2.70 -7.10
N PRO A 35 -7.33 -2.28 -6.12
CA PRO A 35 -8.70 -2.75 -6.02
C PRO A 35 -9.47 -2.48 -7.31
N PHE A 36 -10.22 -3.47 -7.78
CA PHE A 36 -11.16 -3.24 -8.88
C PHE A 36 -12.43 -2.59 -8.30
N PRO A 37 -12.79 -1.36 -8.75
CA PRO A 37 -13.87 -0.62 -8.13
C PRO A 37 -15.24 -1.24 -8.44
N PRO A 38 -16.25 -1.04 -7.57
CA PRO A 38 -17.63 -1.30 -7.91
C PRO A 38 -18.06 -0.53 -9.16
N HIS A 39 -19.05 -1.09 -9.88
CA HIS A 39 -19.55 -0.53 -11.15
C HIS A 39 -19.85 0.98 -11.08
N GLN A 40 -20.50 1.47 -10.03
CA GLN A 40 -20.89 2.89 -9.89
C GLN A 40 -19.67 3.83 -9.91
N ILE A 41 -18.56 3.39 -9.35
CA ILE A 41 -17.29 4.16 -9.34
C ILE A 41 -16.59 4.02 -10.68
N LEU A 42 -16.58 2.83 -11.26
CA LEU A 42 -15.94 2.57 -12.55
C LEU A 42 -16.60 3.35 -13.68
N ALA A 43 -17.93 3.40 -13.69
CA ALA A 43 -18.73 4.13 -14.69
C ALA A 43 -18.48 5.66 -14.70
N ALA A 44 -17.94 6.23 -13.61
CA ALA A 44 -17.51 7.62 -13.57
C ALA A 44 -16.21 7.89 -14.34
N ILE A 45 -15.46 6.85 -14.72
CA ILE A 45 -14.21 6.99 -15.49
C ILE A 45 -14.55 7.12 -16.97
N PRO A 46 -14.17 8.22 -17.65
CA PRO A 46 -14.40 8.36 -19.08
C PRO A 46 -13.78 7.20 -19.86
N ARG A 47 -14.55 6.58 -20.76
CA ARG A 47 -14.13 5.46 -21.61
C ARG A 47 -13.62 4.24 -20.85
N TYR A 48 -14.21 3.94 -19.66
CA TYR A 48 -13.84 2.74 -18.90
C TYR A 48 -14.05 1.45 -19.70
N GLU A 49 -14.97 1.45 -20.67
CA GLU A 49 -15.22 0.34 -21.59
C GLU A 49 -13.95 -0.08 -22.36
N LEU A 50 -13.05 0.86 -22.68
CA LEU A 50 -11.78 0.54 -23.35
C LEU A 50 -10.82 -0.20 -22.40
N LEU A 51 -10.86 0.10 -21.11
CA LEU A 51 -10.08 -0.62 -20.10
C LEU A 51 -10.58 -2.06 -19.99
N ILE A 52 -11.90 -2.23 -19.90
CA ILE A 52 -12.49 -3.59 -19.79
C ILE A 52 -12.22 -4.40 -21.04
N ARG A 53 -12.42 -3.82 -22.24
CA ARG A 53 -12.08 -4.47 -23.51
C ARG A 53 -10.61 -4.88 -23.58
N GLY A 54 -9.69 -4.03 -23.08
CA GLY A 54 -8.26 -4.31 -23.01
C GLY A 54 -7.94 -5.55 -22.18
N LEU A 55 -8.67 -5.77 -21.08
CA LEU A 55 -8.49 -6.96 -20.22
C LEU A 55 -8.93 -8.26 -20.91
N PHE A 56 -9.85 -8.22 -21.87
CA PHE A 56 -10.27 -9.39 -22.64
C PHE A 56 -9.25 -9.84 -23.71
N HIS A 57 -8.11 -9.16 -23.84
CA HIS A 57 -6.98 -9.66 -24.65
C HIS A 57 -6.09 -10.65 -23.90
N TYR A 58 -6.30 -10.82 -22.59
CA TYR A 58 -5.61 -11.81 -21.77
C TYR A 58 -6.45 -13.09 -21.59
N ASP A 59 -5.81 -14.21 -21.32
CA ASP A 59 -6.49 -15.49 -21.02
C ASP A 59 -6.95 -15.52 -19.57
N ILE A 60 -6.18 -14.87 -18.70
CA ILE A 60 -6.45 -14.76 -17.27
C ILE A 60 -6.24 -13.34 -16.78
N VAL A 61 -7.21 -12.84 -16.00
CA VAL A 61 -7.10 -11.59 -15.26
C VAL A 61 -7.16 -11.91 -13.78
N GLY A 62 -6.04 -11.66 -13.11
CA GLY A 62 -5.86 -11.89 -11.67
C GLY A 62 -6.16 -10.63 -10.87
N PHE A 63 -6.75 -10.82 -9.70
CA PHE A 63 -7.08 -9.79 -8.73
C PHE A 63 -6.55 -10.16 -7.34
N GLN A 64 -6.57 -9.20 -6.40
CA GLN A 64 -6.14 -9.44 -5.03
C GLN A 64 -7.20 -10.16 -4.19
N THR A 65 -8.49 -9.87 -4.43
CA THR A 65 -9.59 -10.36 -3.59
C THR A 65 -10.73 -10.94 -4.43
N ASN A 66 -11.56 -11.73 -3.79
CA ASN A 66 -12.81 -12.24 -4.42
C ASN A 66 -13.81 -11.10 -4.69
N ASP A 67 -13.81 -10.04 -3.89
CA ASP A 67 -14.68 -8.88 -4.12
C ASP A 67 -14.28 -8.15 -5.41
N ASP A 68 -12.98 -8.05 -5.70
CA ASP A 68 -12.50 -7.49 -6.97
C ASP A 68 -12.97 -8.33 -8.17
N VAL A 69 -12.91 -9.66 -8.04
CA VAL A 69 -13.42 -10.60 -9.07
C VAL A 69 -14.92 -10.39 -9.24
N ALA A 70 -15.69 -10.31 -8.15
CA ALA A 70 -17.13 -10.10 -8.19
C ALA A 70 -17.49 -8.77 -8.86
N ASN A 71 -16.78 -7.68 -8.52
CA ASN A 71 -16.98 -6.36 -9.13
C ASN A 71 -16.68 -6.39 -10.65
N PHE A 72 -15.57 -7.04 -11.05
CA PHE A 72 -15.23 -7.20 -12.46
C PHE A 72 -16.30 -8.01 -13.20
N ARG A 73 -16.70 -9.17 -12.67
CA ARG A 73 -17.77 -10.02 -13.21
C ARG A 73 -19.07 -9.24 -13.37
N GLN A 74 -19.51 -8.54 -12.32
CA GLN A 74 -20.74 -7.74 -12.37
C GLN A 74 -20.68 -6.65 -13.45
N THR A 75 -19.55 -5.98 -13.59
CA THR A 75 -19.34 -4.97 -14.63
C THR A 75 -19.46 -5.57 -16.03
N VAL A 76 -18.83 -6.74 -16.28
CA VAL A 76 -18.86 -7.41 -17.58
C VAL A 76 -20.28 -7.85 -17.94
N LEU A 77 -21.02 -8.46 -17.01
CA LEU A 77 -22.37 -8.96 -17.23
C LEU A 77 -23.36 -7.82 -17.47
N ARG A 78 -23.25 -6.75 -16.69
CA ARG A 78 -24.19 -5.62 -16.72
C ARG A 78 -24.01 -4.71 -17.92
N ASP A 79 -22.77 -4.31 -18.20
CA ASP A 79 -22.50 -3.18 -19.11
C ASP A 79 -22.12 -3.64 -20.52
N PHE A 80 -21.63 -4.87 -20.67
CA PHE A 80 -21.07 -5.34 -21.94
C PHE A 80 -21.79 -6.56 -22.51
N GLN A 81 -23.02 -6.83 -22.02
CA GLN A 81 -23.79 -8.02 -22.45
C GLN A 81 -22.95 -9.30 -22.38
N GLY A 82 -22.04 -9.33 -21.38
CA GLY A 82 -21.22 -10.51 -21.16
C GLY A 82 -22.02 -11.67 -20.63
N GLU A 83 -21.47 -12.86 -20.77
CA GLU A 83 -22.05 -14.08 -20.22
C GLU A 83 -21.02 -14.84 -19.37
N GLU A 84 -21.50 -15.52 -18.36
CA GLU A 84 -20.69 -16.47 -17.60
C GLU A 84 -20.89 -17.87 -18.17
N LEU A 85 -19.78 -18.51 -18.53
CA LEU A 85 -19.77 -19.85 -19.07
C LEU A 85 -19.90 -20.88 -17.94
N PRO A 86 -20.32 -22.14 -18.26
CA PRO A 86 -20.45 -23.21 -17.26
C PRO A 86 -19.16 -23.52 -16.48
N ASP A 87 -18.00 -23.21 -17.04
CA ASP A 87 -16.68 -23.36 -16.41
C ASP A 87 -16.22 -22.12 -15.60
N GLY A 88 -17.11 -21.12 -15.43
CA GLY A 88 -16.85 -19.92 -14.67
C GLY A 88 -16.06 -18.84 -15.43
N ARG A 89 -15.69 -19.06 -16.69
CA ARG A 89 -15.07 -18.03 -17.52
C ARG A 89 -16.10 -17.00 -17.96
N LEU A 90 -15.63 -15.79 -18.22
CA LEU A 90 -16.45 -14.70 -18.74
C LEU A 90 -16.24 -14.55 -20.25
N ARG A 91 -17.34 -14.39 -21.00
CA ARG A 91 -17.30 -14.09 -22.42
C ARG A 91 -17.86 -12.69 -22.68
N ALA A 92 -17.10 -11.85 -23.36
CA ALA A 92 -17.53 -10.56 -23.89
C ALA A 92 -16.60 -10.14 -25.04
N PHE A 93 -17.02 -9.20 -25.87
CA PHE A 93 -16.24 -8.69 -27.01
C PHE A 93 -15.70 -9.77 -27.95
N GLY A 94 -16.43 -10.90 -28.10
CA GLY A 94 -15.99 -12.05 -28.90
C GLY A 94 -14.82 -12.84 -28.33
N ARG A 95 -14.45 -12.61 -27.06
CA ARG A 95 -13.33 -13.25 -26.35
C ARG A 95 -13.77 -13.85 -25.02
N THR A 96 -12.95 -14.75 -24.51
CA THR A 96 -13.17 -15.41 -23.21
C THR A 96 -11.99 -15.16 -22.29
N VAL A 97 -12.25 -14.86 -21.02
CA VAL A 97 -11.23 -14.61 -19.99
C VAL A 97 -11.58 -15.36 -18.70
N THR A 98 -10.55 -15.85 -18.01
CA THR A 98 -10.68 -16.34 -16.64
C THR A 98 -10.41 -15.18 -15.67
N ALA A 99 -11.37 -14.88 -14.79
CA ALA A 99 -11.18 -13.91 -13.71
C ALA A 99 -11.04 -14.65 -12.37
N ALA A 100 -9.94 -14.47 -11.66
CA ALA A 100 -9.68 -15.19 -10.41
C ALA A 100 -8.90 -14.33 -9.40
N ALA A 101 -9.07 -14.63 -8.12
CA ALA A 101 -8.31 -14.01 -7.05
C ALA A 101 -7.00 -14.75 -6.82
N PHE A 102 -5.91 -14.01 -6.79
CA PHE A 102 -4.55 -14.48 -6.47
C PHE A 102 -3.94 -13.55 -5.40
N PRO A 103 -4.34 -13.69 -4.13
CA PRO A 103 -3.82 -12.82 -3.07
C PRO A 103 -2.32 -12.98 -2.95
N ILE A 104 -1.59 -11.86 -2.91
CA ILE A 104 -0.15 -11.87 -2.67
C ILE A 104 0.12 -12.42 -1.27
N GLY A 105 0.95 -13.45 -1.20
CA GLY A 105 1.43 -14.05 0.03
C GLY A 105 2.55 -13.24 0.68
N LEU A 106 2.91 -13.66 1.89
CA LEU A 106 4.00 -13.12 2.69
C LEU A 106 4.91 -14.28 3.14
N ASP A 107 6.21 -14.06 3.10
CA ASP A 107 7.19 -14.98 3.68
C ASP A 107 7.30 -14.73 5.20
N VAL A 108 6.32 -15.26 5.92
CA VAL A 108 6.14 -15.07 7.38
C VAL A 108 7.36 -15.57 8.15
N GLU A 109 7.92 -16.73 7.78
CA GLU A 109 9.04 -17.33 8.50
C GLU A 109 10.32 -16.49 8.35
N ASN A 110 10.54 -15.90 7.20
CA ASN A 110 11.68 -15.01 6.96
C ASN A 110 11.54 -13.72 7.79
N ILE A 111 10.33 -13.15 7.87
CA ILE A 111 10.07 -11.96 8.68
C ILE A 111 10.26 -12.25 10.17
N LYS A 112 9.74 -13.36 10.67
CA LYS A 112 9.95 -13.80 12.06
C LYS A 112 11.43 -13.94 12.38
N ARG A 113 12.19 -14.56 11.47
CA ARG A 113 13.65 -14.74 11.63
C ARG A 113 14.36 -13.39 11.72
N PHE A 114 14.04 -12.44 10.84
CA PHE A 114 14.60 -11.09 10.89
C PHE A 114 14.22 -10.35 12.17
N ALA A 115 12.96 -10.46 12.60
CA ALA A 115 12.46 -9.80 13.81
C ALA A 115 13.06 -10.36 15.11
N ALA A 116 13.49 -11.63 15.12
CA ALA A 116 14.03 -12.32 16.31
C ALA A 116 15.56 -12.45 16.31
N GLY A 117 16.27 -12.08 15.24
CA GLY A 117 17.72 -12.24 15.10
C GLY A 117 18.52 -11.32 16.04
N GLY A 118 19.81 -11.65 16.24
CA GLY A 118 20.71 -10.89 17.12
C GLY A 118 20.89 -9.42 16.73
N ASP A 119 20.89 -9.12 15.41
CA ASP A 119 20.93 -7.75 14.90
C ASP A 119 19.63 -6.99 15.24
N ALA A 120 18.48 -7.68 15.28
CA ALA A 120 17.20 -7.09 15.70
C ALA A 120 17.25 -6.64 17.17
N ASP A 121 17.88 -7.41 18.06
CA ASP A 121 18.06 -7.03 19.46
C ASP A 121 18.93 -5.78 19.61
N GLN A 122 19.97 -5.66 18.79
CA GLN A 122 20.81 -4.47 18.78
C GLN A 122 20.03 -3.24 18.29
N ILE A 123 19.22 -3.39 17.26
CA ILE A 123 18.38 -2.29 16.72
C ILE A 123 17.36 -1.86 17.78
N ARG A 124 16.67 -2.80 18.43
CA ARG A 124 15.71 -2.49 19.50
C ARG A 124 16.37 -1.76 20.66
N ARG A 125 17.52 -2.26 21.16
CA ARG A 125 18.29 -1.56 22.22
C ARG A 125 18.72 -0.17 21.83
N ARG A 126 19.06 0.07 20.55
CA ARG A 126 19.38 1.42 20.03
C ARG A 126 18.14 2.32 19.96
N LEU A 127 16.99 1.75 19.66
CA LEU A 127 15.71 2.47 19.67
C LEU A 127 15.39 2.94 21.08
N ASP A 128 15.46 2.05 22.07
CA ASP A 128 15.16 2.33 23.48
C ASP A 128 16.14 3.34 24.11
N ARG A 129 17.44 3.21 23.80
CA ARG A 129 18.47 4.12 24.35
C ARG A 129 18.44 5.53 23.78
N ARG A 130 17.92 5.72 22.58
CA ARG A 130 17.95 6.99 21.87
C ARG A 130 16.64 7.78 21.95
N THR A 131 15.66 7.23 22.60
CA THR A 131 14.35 7.86 22.77
C THR A 131 13.97 7.83 24.22
N THR A 132 13.61 8.96 24.77
CA THR A 132 12.99 9.09 26.09
C THR A 132 11.58 8.50 26.09
N ALA A 133 10.97 8.39 24.90
CA ALA A 133 9.65 7.80 24.72
C ALA A 133 9.66 6.32 25.07
N ALA A 134 8.77 5.91 25.97
CA ALA A 134 8.61 4.52 26.40
C ALA A 134 7.96 3.62 25.33
N ARG A 135 7.28 4.21 24.34
CA ARG A 135 6.50 3.48 23.33
C ARG A 135 6.69 4.09 21.94
N HIS A 136 6.81 3.21 20.97
CA HIS A 136 6.91 3.63 19.56
C HIS A 136 5.65 3.21 18.80
N VAL A 137 5.13 4.16 18.03
CA VAL A 137 4.16 3.93 16.95
C VAL A 137 4.92 4.01 15.64
N ILE A 138 4.72 3.07 14.73
CA ILE A 138 5.42 3.04 13.44
C ILE A 138 4.46 3.18 12.26
N GLY A 139 4.81 4.02 11.30
CA GLY A 139 4.19 4.09 9.98
C GLY A 139 5.25 3.85 8.91
N VAL A 140 5.00 2.96 7.97
CA VAL A 140 5.92 2.68 6.87
C VAL A 140 5.14 2.64 5.57
N ASP A 141 5.36 3.60 4.70
CA ASP A 141 4.78 3.65 3.36
C ASP A 141 5.70 4.40 2.41
N ARG A 142 5.72 3.98 1.15
CA ARG A 142 6.35 4.79 0.11
C ARG A 142 5.64 6.15 0.03
N LEU A 143 6.37 7.18 -0.35
CA LEU A 143 5.77 8.47 -0.69
C LEU A 143 4.79 8.29 -1.85
N ASP A 144 3.50 8.31 -1.53
CA ASP A 144 2.39 8.18 -2.47
C ASP A 144 1.14 8.81 -1.84
N TYR A 145 0.44 9.65 -2.59
CA TYR A 145 -0.78 10.32 -2.12
C TYR A 145 -1.85 9.33 -1.63
N SER A 146 -1.91 8.14 -2.23
CA SER A 146 -2.88 7.11 -1.84
C SER A 146 -2.63 6.51 -0.45
N LYS A 147 -1.45 6.74 0.13
CA LYS A 147 -1.05 6.19 1.43
C LYS A 147 -1.53 7.02 2.63
N GLY A 148 -2.05 8.23 2.38
CA GLY A 148 -2.63 9.06 3.43
C GLY A 148 -1.65 9.48 4.54
N ILE A 149 -0.34 9.58 4.23
CA ILE A 149 0.68 9.87 5.24
C ILE A 149 0.45 11.23 5.92
N PRO A 150 0.11 12.33 5.20
CA PRO A 150 -0.22 13.59 5.86
C PRO A 150 -1.38 13.46 6.85
N ASN A 151 -2.44 12.75 6.46
CA ASN A 151 -3.61 12.53 7.34
C ASN A 151 -3.22 11.72 8.59
N ARG A 152 -2.29 10.76 8.46
CA ARG A 152 -1.74 10.01 9.60
C ARG A 152 -1.02 10.92 10.59
N LEU A 153 -0.20 11.86 10.11
CA LEU A 153 0.48 12.85 10.96
C LEU A 153 -0.53 13.76 11.65
N LEU A 154 -1.56 14.22 10.94
CA LEU A 154 -2.63 15.05 11.53
C LEU A 154 -3.45 14.28 12.58
N ALA A 155 -3.72 13.01 12.35
CA ALA A 155 -4.39 12.16 13.33
C ALA A 155 -3.53 11.98 14.60
N PHE A 156 -2.22 11.82 14.44
CA PHE A 156 -1.28 11.75 15.56
C PHE A 156 -1.16 13.09 16.30
N GLU A 157 -1.16 14.22 15.59
CA GLU A 157 -1.24 15.55 16.20
C GLU A 157 -2.50 15.68 17.07
N ARG A 158 -3.65 15.27 16.51
CA ARG A 158 -4.92 15.33 17.26
C ARG A 158 -4.90 14.42 18.48
N PHE A 159 -4.29 13.26 18.38
CA PHE A 159 -4.07 12.37 19.54
C PHE A 159 -3.26 13.07 20.64
N LEU A 160 -2.18 13.76 20.31
CA LEU A 160 -1.37 14.50 21.29
C LEU A 160 -2.14 15.68 21.91
N GLU A 161 -2.99 16.36 21.15
CA GLU A 161 -3.86 17.43 21.65
C GLU A 161 -4.88 16.94 22.70
N MET A 162 -5.41 15.74 22.47
CA MET A 162 -6.47 15.18 23.31
C MET A 162 -5.94 14.44 24.53
N HIS A 163 -4.66 14.04 24.51
CA HIS A 163 -4.08 13.09 25.43
C HIS A 163 -2.69 13.56 25.92
N ASN A 164 -2.68 14.56 26.79
CA ASN A 164 -1.42 15.12 27.34
C ASN A 164 -0.60 14.10 28.12
N GLU A 165 -1.25 13.08 28.69
CA GLU A 165 -0.62 11.99 29.43
C GLU A 165 0.32 11.13 28.57
N TYR A 166 0.20 11.21 27.24
CA TYR A 166 1.08 10.53 26.30
C TYR A 166 2.27 11.37 25.81
N HIS A 167 2.34 12.67 26.19
CA HIS A 167 3.51 13.47 25.90
C HIS A 167 4.73 12.85 26.59
N ARG A 168 5.85 12.78 25.88
CA ARG A 168 7.10 12.13 26.28
C ARG A 168 7.00 10.60 26.43
N VAL A 169 5.82 10.02 26.26
CA VAL A 169 5.57 8.56 26.36
C VAL A 169 5.53 7.89 24.99
N VAL A 170 5.02 8.59 23.96
CA VAL A 170 4.80 8.01 22.62
C VAL A 170 5.54 8.83 21.58
N THR A 171 6.23 8.16 20.68
CA THR A 171 6.83 8.77 19.47
C THR A 171 6.32 8.05 18.23
N LEU A 172 5.83 8.79 17.25
CA LEU A 172 5.53 8.28 15.91
C LEU A 172 6.79 8.28 15.05
N MET A 173 7.21 7.12 14.60
CA MET A 173 8.26 6.94 13.60
C MET A 173 7.63 6.73 12.23
N GLN A 174 7.65 7.74 11.38
CA GLN A 174 7.16 7.67 10.00
C GLN A 174 8.34 7.43 9.06
N ILE A 175 8.42 6.24 8.49
CA ILE A 175 9.40 5.87 7.47
C ILE A 175 8.73 6.00 6.11
N ALA A 176 9.27 6.86 5.25
CA ALA A 176 8.74 7.13 3.93
C ALA A 176 9.87 7.02 2.88
N PRO A 177 10.14 5.82 2.37
CA PRO A 177 11.13 5.64 1.32
C PRO A 177 10.83 6.49 0.08
N PRO A 178 11.84 7.06 -0.59
CA PRO A 178 11.66 7.78 -1.84
C PRO A 178 10.96 6.92 -2.89
N SER A 179 10.04 7.50 -3.64
CA SER A 179 9.34 6.81 -4.73
C SER A 179 9.23 7.76 -5.92
N ARG A 180 9.72 7.33 -7.10
CA ARG A 180 9.51 8.01 -8.39
C ARG A 180 9.75 9.53 -8.34
N GLU A 181 10.92 9.96 -7.86
CA GLU A 181 11.32 11.37 -7.62
C GLU A 181 11.12 12.32 -8.82
N THR A 182 10.92 11.78 -10.02
CA THR A 182 10.73 12.55 -11.25
C THR A 182 9.32 13.13 -11.44
N VAL A 183 8.40 12.90 -10.51
CA VAL A 183 7.00 13.35 -10.62
C VAL A 183 6.76 14.48 -9.63
N GLU A 184 6.44 15.68 -10.11
CA GLU A 184 6.17 16.91 -9.34
C GLU A 184 5.23 16.70 -8.14
N ALA A 185 4.19 15.86 -8.31
CA ALA A 185 3.25 15.53 -7.24
C ALA A 185 3.90 14.84 -6.01
N TYR A 186 5.08 14.24 -6.14
CA TYR A 186 5.79 13.64 -5.00
C TYR A 186 6.65 14.64 -4.26
N ALA A 187 7.10 15.71 -4.93
CA ALA A 187 7.78 16.83 -4.27
C ALA A 187 6.81 17.57 -3.33
N ASP A 188 5.57 17.79 -3.77
CA ASP A 188 4.54 18.45 -2.97
C ASP A 188 4.22 17.66 -1.69
N ILE A 189 4.06 16.34 -1.79
CA ILE A 189 3.84 15.47 -0.61
C ILE A 189 5.04 15.52 0.35
N THR A 190 6.26 15.54 -0.18
CA THR A 190 7.47 15.64 0.65
C THR A 190 7.48 16.94 1.45
N MET A 191 7.23 18.06 0.79
CA MET A 191 7.15 19.38 1.45
C MET A 191 6.03 19.40 2.50
N GLU A 192 4.86 18.87 2.17
CA GLU A 192 3.75 18.80 3.13
C GLU A 192 4.12 17.98 4.38
N LEU A 193 4.75 16.82 4.20
CA LEU A 193 5.18 15.97 5.32
C LEU A 193 6.25 16.65 6.18
N GLU A 194 7.21 17.34 5.56
CA GLU A 194 8.23 18.11 6.27
C GLU A 194 7.62 19.26 7.06
N GLN A 195 6.67 19.99 6.47
CA GLN A 195 5.96 21.08 7.14
C GLN A 195 5.11 20.57 8.32
N VAL A 196 4.31 19.52 8.09
CA VAL A 196 3.43 18.97 9.14
C VAL A 196 4.25 18.38 10.28
N SER A 197 5.28 17.59 9.98
CA SER A 197 6.15 17.00 11.01
C SER A 197 6.94 18.08 11.78
N GLY A 198 7.45 19.09 11.07
CA GLY A 198 8.12 20.24 11.69
C GLY A 198 7.20 21.04 12.61
N ARG A 199 5.96 21.29 12.19
CA ARG A 199 4.93 21.98 13.00
C ARG A 199 4.57 21.20 14.25
N ILE A 200 4.33 19.89 14.13
CA ILE A 200 4.02 19.02 15.28
C ILE A 200 5.19 19.03 16.27
N ASN A 201 6.41 18.85 15.76
CA ASN A 201 7.60 18.88 16.61
C ASN A 201 7.80 20.24 17.26
N GLY A 202 7.65 21.35 16.54
CA GLY A 202 7.75 22.70 17.11
C GLY A 202 6.72 23.00 18.19
N ARG A 203 5.56 22.35 18.13
CA ARG A 203 4.46 22.56 19.10
C ARG A 203 4.57 21.69 20.35
N PHE A 204 5.01 20.43 20.21
CA PHE A 204 4.93 19.44 21.28
C PHE A 204 6.29 18.91 21.76
N ALA A 205 7.38 19.08 21.00
CA ALA A 205 8.68 18.56 21.41
C ALA A 205 9.19 19.19 22.70
N ASP A 206 9.99 18.42 23.42
CA ASP A 206 10.79 18.88 24.54
C ASP A 206 12.28 18.68 24.21
N PHE A 207 13.19 19.19 25.04
CA PHE A 207 14.63 19.12 24.80
C PHE A 207 15.16 17.67 24.62
N ASP A 208 14.49 16.69 25.21
CA ASP A 208 14.86 15.28 25.18
C ASP A 208 13.84 14.38 24.45
N TRP A 209 12.75 14.94 23.94
CA TRP A 209 11.69 14.17 23.26
C TRP A 209 11.21 14.83 21.97
N THR A 210 11.11 14.03 20.93
CA THR A 210 10.58 14.42 19.62
C THR A 210 9.36 13.57 19.28
N PRO A 211 8.16 14.17 19.18
CA PRO A 211 6.91 13.40 18.93
C PRO A 211 6.88 12.70 17.59
N VAL A 212 7.40 13.33 16.52
CA VAL A 212 7.41 12.75 15.18
C VAL A 212 8.85 12.63 14.66
N ARG A 213 9.24 11.40 14.33
CA ARG A 213 10.49 11.07 13.64
C ARG A 213 10.17 10.74 12.18
N TYR A 214 10.31 11.72 11.32
CA TYR A 214 10.15 11.53 9.88
C TYR A 214 11.48 11.05 9.26
N ILE A 215 11.44 9.93 8.55
CA ILE A 215 12.62 9.27 7.97
C ILE A 215 12.38 9.05 6.48
N HIS A 216 13.00 9.88 5.65
CA HIS A 216 12.89 9.84 4.20
C HIS A 216 14.06 9.05 3.58
N ARG A 217 14.08 7.73 3.79
CA ARG A 217 15.09 6.84 3.18
C ARG A 217 14.63 5.39 3.14
N ASN A 218 15.26 4.61 2.25
CA ASN A 218 15.11 3.17 2.25
C ASN A 218 15.71 2.54 3.50
N MET A 219 15.07 1.50 4.01
CA MET A 219 15.56 0.67 5.08
C MET A 219 15.62 -0.80 4.64
N ALA A 220 16.59 -1.53 5.13
CA ALA A 220 16.71 -2.96 4.89
C ALA A 220 15.56 -3.71 5.59
N ARG A 221 15.17 -4.86 5.05
CA ARG A 221 14.02 -5.64 5.54
C ARG A 221 14.21 -6.15 6.99
N ASP A 222 15.42 -6.56 7.33
CA ASP A 222 15.80 -6.97 8.68
C ASP A 222 15.65 -5.83 9.70
N THR A 223 16.11 -4.64 9.33
CA THR A 223 15.94 -3.42 10.14
C THR A 223 14.47 -3.08 10.32
N LEU A 224 13.65 -3.15 9.25
CA LEU A 224 12.21 -2.90 9.35
C LEU A 224 11.52 -3.94 10.24
N ALA A 225 11.84 -5.22 10.09
CA ALA A 225 11.26 -6.28 10.94
C ALA A 225 11.60 -6.07 12.43
N ALA A 226 12.83 -5.65 12.73
CA ALA A 226 13.24 -5.31 14.10
C ALA A 226 12.48 -4.10 14.66
N LEU A 227 12.28 -3.05 13.84
CA LEU A 227 11.52 -1.86 14.21
C LEU A 227 10.03 -2.19 14.41
N PHE A 228 9.45 -3.04 13.56
CA PHE A 228 8.08 -3.53 13.72
C PHE A 228 7.91 -4.24 15.05
N ARG A 229 8.80 -5.18 15.38
CA ARG A 229 8.75 -5.91 16.66
C ARG A 229 8.97 -4.99 17.89
N GLY A 230 9.77 -3.94 17.76
CA GLY A 230 10.02 -2.95 18.80
C GLY A 230 8.92 -1.88 18.94
N SER A 231 7.91 -1.87 18.06
CA SER A 231 6.86 -0.86 18.07
C SER A 231 5.57 -1.42 18.66
N LYS A 232 4.97 -0.70 19.61
CA LYS A 232 3.72 -1.12 20.29
C LYS A 232 2.47 -0.88 19.46
N ALA A 233 2.56 -0.07 18.42
CA ALA A 233 1.48 0.09 17.45
C ALA A 233 2.06 0.37 16.06
N ALA A 234 1.32 -0.04 15.02
CA ALA A 234 1.53 0.41 13.65
C ALA A 234 0.30 1.19 13.15
N MET A 235 0.55 2.36 12.56
CA MET A 235 -0.46 3.13 11.85
C MET A 235 -0.28 2.92 10.35
N ILE A 236 -1.12 2.07 9.76
CA ILE A 236 -1.12 1.75 8.33
C ILE A 236 -2.47 2.18 7.76
N THR A 237 -2.58 3.44 7.42
CA THR A 237 -3.85 4.12 7.11
C THR A 237 -3.90 4.65 5.67
N PRO A 238 -3.77 3.77 4.64
CA PRO A 238 -3.88 4.23 3.27
C PRO A 238 -5.30 4.71 2.99
N LEU A 239 -5.44 5.75 2.15
CA LEU A 239 -6.74 6.21 1.69
C LEU A 239 -7.40 5.13 0.82
N ARG A 240 -6.59 4.44 0.00
CA ARG A 240 -7.00 3.27 -0.78
C ARG A 240 -5.77 2.42 -1.14
N ASP A 241 -5.88 1.13 -0.87
CA ASP A 241 -4.84 0.15 -1.23
C ASP A 241 -5.49 -1.16 -1.68
N GLY A 242 -4.85 -1.89 -2.57
CA GLY A 242 -5.31 -3.21 -3.01
C GLY A 242 -5.01 -4.30 -1.98
N LEU A 243 -3.80 -4.24 -1.46
CA LEU A 243 -3.34 -5.07 -0.35
C LEU A 243 -2.12 -4.40 0.27
N ASN A 244 -2.18 -4.09 1.55
CA ASN A 244 -1.05 -3.52 2.26
C ASN A 244 -0.17 -4.61 2.87
N LEU A 245 0.97 -4.89 2.21
CA LEU A 245 1.92 -5.87 2.71
C LEU A 245 2.59 -5.42 4.02
N VAL A 246 2.76 -4.11 4.23
CA VAL A 246 3.39 -3.57 5.44
C VAL A 246 2.58 -3.91 6.69
N ALA A 247 1.24 -3.86 6.59
CA ALA A 247 0.36 -4.31 7.68
C ALA A 247 0.58 -5.78 8.03
N LYS A 248 0.70 -6.64 7.01
CA LYS A 248 1.01 -8.06 7.19
C LYS A 248 2.42 -8.28 7.74
N ASP A 249 3.43 -7.52 7.25
CA ASP A 249 4.81 -7.57 7.74
C ASP A 249 4.86 -7.20 9.23
N TYR A 250 4.12 -6.16 9.63
CA TYR A 250 4.03 -5.75 11.04
C TYR A 250 3.49 -6.87 11.92
N VAL A 251 2.35 -7.45 11.54
CA VAL A 251 1.74 -8.55 12.32
C VAL A 251 2.67 -9.77 12.39
N ALA A 252 3.30 -10.13 11.26
CA ALA A 252 4.22 -11.28 11.22
C ALA A 252 5.48 -11.08 12.06
N ALA A 253 5.92 -9.82 12.24
CA ALA A 253 7.10 -9.48 13.02
C ALA A 253 6.86 -9.48 14.54
N GLN A 254 5.60 -9.45 15.00
CA GLN A 254 5.27 -9.30 16.41
C GLN A 254 5.69 -10.51 17.25
N ASP A 255 5.91 -10.26 18.55
CA ASP A 255 6.04 -11.31 19.54
C ASP A 255 4.64 -11.80 19.94
N PRO A 256 4.31 -13.09 19.76
CA PRO A 256 3.00 -13.60 20.16
C PRO A 256 2.68 -13.43 21.64
N SER A 257 3.69 -13.31 22.51
CA SER A 257 3.52 -13.11 23.95
C SER A 257 3.26 -11.65 24.35
N ASP A 258 3.66 -10.69 23.51
CA ASP A 258 3.49 -9.24 23.74
C ASP A 258 3.27 -8.50 22.41
N PRO A 259 2.15 -8.80 21.72
CA PRO A 259 1.91 -8.23 20.40
C PRO A 259 1.55 -6.74 20.46
N GLY A 260 2.00 -6.00 19.46
CA GLY A 260 1.55 -4.63 19.23
C GLY A 260 0.19 -4.58 18.52
N VAL A 261 -0.37 -3.37 18.43
CA VAL A 261 -1.67 -3.09 17.80
C VAL A 261 -1.48 -2.59 16.38
N LEU A 262 -2.28 -3.08 15.45
CA LEU A 262 -2.38 -2.56 14.08
C LEU A 262 -3.62 -1.66 13.95
N LEU A 263 -3.41 -0.42 13.47
CA LEU A 263 -4.42 0.59 13.19
C LEU A 263 -4.50 0.85 11.69
#